data_852f17b7ea260d0f486b6ee003344d2d
#
_entry.id   852f17b7ea260d0f486b6ee003344d2d
#
_cell.length_a   1.000
_cell.length_b   1.000
_cell.length_c   1.000
_cell.angle_alpha   90.00
_cell.angle_beta   90.00
_cell.angle_gamma   90.00
#
_symmetry.space_group_name_H-M   'P 1'
#
loop_
_entity.id
_entity.type
_entity.pdbx_description
1 polymer ?
#
loop_
_entity_poly.entity_id
_entity_poly.type
_entity_poly.pdbx_seq_one_letter_code
_entity_poly.pdbx_strand_id
1 'polypeptide(L)'
;FIHSLEPMFMWHENSKIVLSEVGKDLDSGIVKLEKLSDTYEHISIEGFNDFYVGDVSKSILQTVQIEGGHATSADFSKYELIENNKFTTKYNDLKLTGHSGPSIGGLMVLKYLDALTSNSENMMKLLQNVYIDRENNYEFFGNRKEYISNEIKKVTQSPSTIQVNTSDDSNNHYSITFSSGYGSGVLCPNTGMYFNNSLGEIELNPQGFLGDTKADRLISNMSPLIIETRDGITTIGSPGADRISSAIAQ
;
A
#
# COMPACT_ATOMS: atom_id res chain seq x y z
N PHE A 1 -12.62 4.17 14.47
CA PHE A 1 -11.58 3.52 13.67
C PHE A 1 -10.84 2.45 14.48
N ILE A 2 -10.18 2.79 15.62
CA ILE A 2 -9.42 1.84 16.46
C ILE A 2 -10.30 0.67 16.91
N HIS A 3 -11.52 0.93 17.38
CA HIS A 3 -12.46 -0.13 17.77
C HIS A 3 -12.81 -1.09 16.63
N SER A 4 -12.87 -0.61 15.40
CA SER A 4 -13.14 -1.46 14.24
C SER A 4 -11.98 -2.40 13.91
N LEU A 5 -10.76 -2.04 14.31
CA LEU A 5 -9.53 -2.80 14.10
C LEU A 5 -9.07 -3.56 15.35
N GLU A 6 -9.80 -3.45 16.46
CA GLU A 6 -9.45 -4.09 17.73
C GLU A 6 -9.11 -5.58 17.58
N PRO A 7 -9.88 -6.41 16.86
CA PRO A 7 -9.54 -7.82 16.70
C PRO A 7 -8.16 -8.06 16.08
N MET A 8 -7.72 -7.20 15.17
CA MET A 8 -6.40 -7.29 14.56
C MET A 8 -5.29 -6.90 15.56
N PHE A 9 -5.48 -5.80 16.28
CA PHE A 9 -4.51 -5.35 17.28
C PHE A 9 -4.44 -6.27 18.50
N MET A 10 -5.56 -6.94 18.84
CA MET A 10 -5.64 -7.89 19.95
C MET A 10 -5.16 -9.30 19.58
N TRP A 11 -4.76 -9.51 18.35
CA TRP A 11 -4.32 -10.84 17.90
C TRP A 11 -2.94 -11.21 18.45
N HIS A 12 -2.02 -10.26 18.53
CA HIS A 12 -0.64 -10.50 18.97
C HIS A 12 -0.36 -9.89 20.35
N GLU A 13 0.41 -10.58 21.20
CA GLU A 13 0.63 -10.16 22.61
C GLU A 13 1.25 -8.76 22.73
N ASN A 14 2.27 -8.45 21.92
CA ASN A 14 2.90 -7.11 21.95
C ASN A 14 1.92 -6.00 21.55
N SER A 15 1.03 -6.29 20.60
CA SER A 15 0.00 -5.37 20.16
C SER A 15 -1.07 -5.15 21.24
N LYS A 16 -1.44 -6.20 21.97
CA LYS A 16 -2.37 -6.11 23.12
C LYS A 16 -1.87 -5.16 24.20
N ILE A 17 -0.56 -5.21 24.51
CA ILE A 17 0.05 -4.33 25.52
C ILE A 17 -0.16 -2.86 25.10
N VAL A 18 0.24 -2.53 23.85
CA VAL A 18 0.11 -1.16 23.34
C VAL A 18 -1.35 -0.73 23.29
N LEU A 19 -2.26 -1.59 22.79
CA LEU A 19 -3.68 -1.25 22.74
C LEU A 19 -4.30 -1.07 24.13
N SER A 20 -3.87 -1.86 25.13
CA SER A 20 -4.35 -1.71 26.50
C SER A 20 -3.91 -0.40 27.16
N GLU A 21 -2.73 0.09 26.80
CA GLU A 21 -2.24 1.40 27.23
C GLU A 21 -2.95 2.54 26.52
N VAL A 22 -3.05 2.44 25.19
CA VAL A 22 -3.77 3.39 24.34
C VAL A 22 -5.26 3.45 24.69
N GLY A 23 -5.88 2.29 25.00
CA GLY A 23 -7.29 2.20 25.36
C GLY A 23 -7.67 3.01 26.58
N LYS A 24 -6.74 3.25 27.50
CA LYS A 24 -6.97 4.08 28.68
C LYS A 24 -7.12 5.57 28.35
N ASP A 25 -6.53 6.00 27.23
CA ASP A 25 -6.53 7.39 26.77
C ASP A 25 -7.50 7.65 25.61
N LEU A 26 -8.18 6.62 25.09
CA LEU A 26 -9.09 6.77 23.94
C LEU A 26 -10.24 7.76 24.19
N ASP A 27 -10.70 7.86 25.43
CA ASP A 27 -11.73 8.82 25.82
C ASP A 27 -11.24 10.28 25.74
N SER A 28 -9.93 10.50 25.85
CA SER A 28 -9.30 11.81 25.65
C SER A 28 -9.13 12.19 24.18
N GLY A 29 -9.29 11.25 23.26
CA GLY A 29 -9.01 11.42 21.84
C GLY A 29 -7.52 11.50 21.50
N ILE A 30 -6.63 11.24 22.45
CA ILE A 30 -5.18 11.30 22.28
C ILE A 30 -4.62 9.88 22.37
N VAL A 31 -3.86 9.49 21.36
CA VAL A 31 -3.12 8.23 21.32
C VAL A 31 -1.62 8.53 21.39
N LYS A 32 -0.95 7.98 22.38
CA LYS A 32 0.49 8.12 22.55
C LYS A 32 1.18 6.83 22.18
N LEU A 33 2.12 6.91 21.26
CA LEU A 33 2.94 5.79 20.78
C LEU A 33 4.42 6.10 21.13
N GLU A 34 4.77 6.01 22.41
CA GLU A 34 6.07 6.46 22.94
C GLU A 34 7.24 5.77 22.23
N LYS A 35 7.21 4.44 22.11
CA LYS A 35 8.27 3.71 21.41
C LYS A 35 8.45 4.09 19.94
N LEU A 36 7.35 4.39 19.25
CA LEU A 36 7.41 4.86 17.87
C LEU A 36 7.98 6.28 17.80
N SER A 37 7.64 7.13 18.77
CA SER A 37 8.22 8.46 18.90
C SER A 37 9.73 8.40 19.13
N ASP A 38 10.18 7.59 20.09
CA ASP A 38 11.60 7.36 20.37
C ASP A 38 12.35 6.89 19.13
N THR A 39 11.75 5.99 18.35
CA THR A 39 12.32 5.46 17.11
C THR A 39 12.45 6.55 16.04
N TYR A 40 11.46 7.41 15.88
CA TYR A 40 11.56 8.53 14.93
C TYR A 40 12.59 9.57 15.37
N GLU A 41 12.69 9.87 16.66
CA GLU A 41 13.74 10.74 17.19
C GLU A 41 15.12 10.14 16.93
N HIS A 42 15.31 8.85 17.21
CA HIS A 42 16.54 8.14 16.93
C HIS A 42 16.93 8.22 15.45
N ILE A 43 16.01 7.91 14.52
CA ILE A 43 16.25 8.01 13.07
C ILE A 43 16.56 9.45 12.66
N SER A 44 15.97 10.45 13.29
CA SER A 44 16.24 11.86 12.97
C SER A 44 17.66 12.29 13.34
N ILE A 45 18.26 11.65 14.34
CA ILE A 45 19.63 11.90 14.81
C ILE A 45 20.65 11.07 14.03
N GLU A 46 20.43 9.76 13.92
CA GLU A 46 21.36 8.81 13.32
C GLU A 46 21.24 8.71 11.79
N GLY A 47 20.12 9.20 11.24
CA GLY A 47 19.82 9.18 9.81
C GLY A 47 19.08 7.92 9.36
N PHE A 48 18.51 7.99 8.15
CA PHE A 48 17.67 6.92 7.58
C PHE A 48 18.40 5.58 7.39
N ASN A 49 19.74 5.63 7.26
CA ASN A 49 20.52 4.41 7.08
C ASN A 49 20.43 3.47 8.30
N ASP A 50 20.18 4.01 9.50
CA ASP A 50 20.01 3.20 10.71
C ASP A 50 18.80 2.25 10.61
N PHE A 51 17.75 2.65 9.91
CA PHE A 51 16.60 1.79 9.62
C PHE A 51 16.98 0.52 8.85
N TYR A 52 18.03 0.58 8.01
CA TYR A 52 18.42 -0.54 7.15
C TYR A 52 19.61 -1.33 7.68
N VAL A 53 20.55 -0.70 8.38
CA VAL A 53 21.80 -1.34 8.80
C VAL A 53 22.18 -1.06 10.26
N GLY A 54 21.42 -0.24 10.99
CA GLY A 54 21.69 0.15 12.37
C GLY A 54 20.86 -0.59 13.41
N ASP A 55 20.59 0.09 14.52
CA ASP A 55 19.92 -0.52 15.68
C ASP A 55 18.41 -0.73 15.46
N VAL A 56 17.78 0.12 14.66
CA VAL A 56 16.38 -0.06 14.26
C VAL A 56 16.25 -1.35 13.45
N SER A 57 17.11 -1.58 12.46
CA SER A 57 17.04 -2.82 11.66
C SER A 57 17.29 -4.07 12.50
N LYS A 58 18.23 -4.03 13.45
CA LYS A 58 18.51 -5.15 14.37
C LYS A 58 17.27 -5.51 15.20
N SER A 59 16.59 -4.50 15.74
CA SER A 59 15.36 -4.68 16.53
C SER A 59 14.22 -5.28 15.71
N ILE A 60 14.04 -4.80 14.49
CA ILE A 60 13.04 -5.33 13.55
C ILE A 60 13.35 -6.79 13.21
N LEU A 61 14.59 -7.09 12.80
CA LEU A 61 15.01 -8.43 12.42
C LEU A 61 14.92 -9.43 13.57
N GLN A 62 15.25 -9.03 14.79
CA GLN A 62 15.07 -9.85 15.98
C GLN A 62 13.60 -10.23 16.16
N THR A 63 12.69 -9.27 16.03
CA THR A 63 11.25 -9.55 16.13
C THR A 63 10.79 -10.47 15.00
N VAL A 64 11.20 -10.20 13.77
CA VAL A 64 10.88 -11.03 12.60
C VAL A 64 11.32 -12.48 12.83
N GLN A 65 12.52 -12.71 13.36
CA GLN A 65 13.03 -14.06 13.65
C GLN A 65 12.26 -14.77 14.77
N ILE A 66 11.91 -14.05 15.84
CA ILE A 66 11.11 -14.58 16.95
C ILE A 66 9.74 -15.03 16.45
N GLU A 67 9.14 -14.27 15.55
CA GLU A 67 7.83 -14.54 14.96
C GLU A 67 7.87 -15.55 13.80
N GLY A 68 9.03 -16.16 13.53
CA GLY A 68 9.19 -17.17 12.48
C GLY A 68 9.30 -16.63 11.07
N GLY A 69 9.54 -15.33 10.91
CA GLY A 69 9.78 -14.72 9.62
C GLY A 69 11.19 -14.99 9.08
N HIS A 70 11.38 -14.76 7.78
CA HIS A 70 12.59 -15.16 7.06
C HIS A 70 13.49 -13.99 6.62
N ALA A 71 13.11 -12.74 6.88
CA ALA A 71 13.93 -11.60 6.51
C ALA A 71 15.30 -11.62 7.23
N THR A 72 16.33 -11.24 6.51
CA THR A 72 17.72 -11.24 6.97
C THR A 72 18.32 -9.83 6.94
N SER A 73 19.45 -9.66 7.58
CA SER A 73 20.23 -8.39 7.49
C SER A 73 20.67 -8.07 6.06
N ALA A 74 20.85 -9.09 5.22
CA ALA A 74 21.18 -8.91 3.81
C ALA A 74 20.01 -8.34 3.02
N ASP A 75 18.77 -8.72 3.33
CA ASP A 75 17.58 -8.18 2.70
C ASP A 75 17.41 -6.69 3.02
N PHE A 76 17.68 -6.31 4.26
CA PHE A 76 17.65 -4.91 4.68
C PHE A 76 18.78 -4.09 4.07
N SER A 77 20.02 -4.55 4.19
CA SER A 77 21.20 -3.79 3.71
C SER A 77 21.28 -3.65 2.19
N LYS A 78 20.65 -4.55 1.45
CA LYS A 78 20.56 -4.50 -0.02
C LYS A 78 19.31 -3.80 -0.53
N TYR A 79 18.44 -3.33 0.36
CA TYR A 79 17.26 -2.60 -0.07
C TYR A 79 17.66 -1.29 -0.72
N GLU A 80 17.18 -1.05 -1.92
CA GLU A 80 17.43 0.15 -2.69
C GLU A 80 16.13 0.79 -3.14
N LEU A 81 16.11 2.12 -3.12
CA LEU A 81 15.08 2.88 -3.78
C LEU A 81 15.23 2.72 -5.28
N ILE A 82 14.18 2.25 -5.95
CA ILE A 82 14.17 2.13 -7.41
C ILE A 82 13.48 3.36 -7.99
N GLU A 83 14.21 4.09 -8.81
CA GLU A 83 13.62 5.10 -9.67
C GLU A 83 13.07 4.42 -10.92
N ASN A 84 11.77 4.33 -11.02
CA ASN A 84 11.10 3.77 -12.18
C ASN A 84 10.76 4.85 -13.21
N ASN A 85 10.68 4.42 -14.48
CA ASN A 85 10.20 5.29 -15.53
C ASN A 85 8.76 5.73 -15.25
N LYS A 86 8.47 6.99 -15.48
CA LYS A 86 7.12 7.51 -15.48
C LYS A 86 6.47 7.25 -16.85
N PHE A 87 5.19 6.99 -16.88
CA PHE A 87 4.41 7.20 -18.09
C PHE A 87 3.85 8.62 -18.13
N THR A 88 3.70 9.15 -19.32
CA THR A 88 2.97 10.39 -19.55
C THR A 88 2.07 10.18 -20.75
N THR A 89 0.79 10.46 -20.61
CA THR A 89 -0.21 10.28 -21.66
C THR A 89 -1.20 11.45 -21.66
N LYS A 90 -1.96 11.58 -22.74
CA LYS A 90 -3.06 12.52 -22.84
C LYS A 90 -4.39 11.80 -22.85
N TYR A 91 -5.34 12.31 -22.10
CA TYR A 91 -6.72 11.89 -22.09
C TYR A 91 -7.61 13.15 -22.22
N ASN A 92 -8.25 13.33 -23.38
CA ASN A 92 -8.87 14.60 -23.74
C ASN A 92 -7.88 15.78 -23.60
N ASP A 93 -8.25 16.82 -22.86
CA ASP A 93 -7.40 17.98 -22.57
C ASP A 93 -6.49 17.79 -21.36
N LEU A 94 -6.53 16.60 -20.71
CA LEU A 94 -5.75 16.29 -19.53
C LEU A 94 -4.42 15.64 -19.94
N LYS A 95 -3.34 16.04 -19.28
CA LYS A 95 -2.05 15.33 -19.34
C LYS A 95 -1.85 14.58 -18.02
N LEU A 96 -1.83 13.26 -18.09
CA LEU A 96 -1.65 12.39 -16.94
C LEU A 96 -0.21 11.91 -16.88
N THR A 97 0.39 12.03 -15.70
CA THR A 97 1.71 11.47 -15.42
C THR A 97 1.59 10.54 -14.22
N GLY A 98 2.11 9.34 -14.35
CA GLY A 98 2.07 8.33 -13.31
C GLY A 98 3.26 7.37 -13.38
N HIS A 99 3.23 6.38 -12.54
CA HIS A 99 4.28 5.41 -12.32
C HIS A 99 4.11 4.17 -13.21
N SER A 100 5.20 3.68 -13.82
CA SER A 100 5.20 2.55 -14.77
C SER A 100 5.78 1.29 -14.15
N GLY A 101 5.29 0.71 -13.17
CA GLY A 101 5.73 -0.56 -12.59
C GLY A 101 6.77 -0.44 -11.45
N PRO A 102 6.87 -1.45 -10.58
CA PRO A 102 6.09 -2.69 -10.58
C PRO A 102 4.61 -2.49 -10.23
N SER A 103 4.21 -1.26 -9.92
CA SER A 103 2.78 -0.94 -9.75
C SER A 103 2.04 -1.04 -11.08
N ILE A 104 0.94 -1.79 -11.10
CA ILE A 104 0.04 -1.89 -12.25
C ILE A 104 -1.11 -0.88 -12.19
N GLY A 105 -1.26 -0.20 -11.05
CA GLY A 105 -2.40 0.66 -10.80
C GLY A 105 -2.55 1.80 -11.82
N GLY A 106 -1.47 2.48 -12.16
CA GLY A 106 -1.50 3.54 -13.18
C GLY A 106 -1.94 3.03 -14.56
N LEU A 107 -1.45 1.86 -14.99
CA LEU A 107 -1.90 1.22 -16.23
C LEU A 107 -3.39 0.88 -16.19
N MET A 108 -3.88 0.41 -15.04
CA MET A 108 -5.31 0.11 -14.88
C MET A 108 -6.17 1.36 -14.97
N VAL A 109 -5.73 2.48 -14.39
CA VAL A 109 -6.42 3.78 -14.58
C VAL A 109 -6.55 4.13 -16.05
N LEU A 110 -5.45 4.01 -16.82
CA LEU A 110 -5.48 4.29 -18.26
C LEU A 110 -6.44 3.38 -19.03
N LYS A 111 -6.48 2.10 -18.68
CA LYS A 111 -7.44 1.16 -19.29
C LYS A 111 -8.88 1.50 -18.97
N TYR A 112 -9.18 1.92 -17.73
CA TYR A 112 -10.51 2.40 -17.38
C TYR A 112 -10.90 3.67 -18.14
N LEU A 113 -9.98 4.62 -18.28
CA LEU A 113 -10.23 5.85 -19.03
C LEU A 113 -10.44 5.58 -20.54
N ASP A 114 -9.64 4.71 -21.15
CA ASP A 114 -9.79 4.28 -22.54
C ASP A 114 -11.13 3.60 -22.79
N ALA A 115 -11.49 2.71 -21.89
CA ALA A 115 -12.76 2.01 -21.93
C ALA A 115 -13.97 2.96 -21.75
N LEU A 116 -13.85 3.98 -20.91
CA LEU A 116 -14.88 5.02 -20.72
C LEU A 116 -15.11 5.88 -21.98
N THR A 117 -14.06 6.15 -22.75
CA THR A 117 -14.15 6.88 -24.02
C THR A 117 -14.76 6.02 -25.14
N SER A 118 -14.53 4.73 -25.11
CA SER A 118 -14.94 3.81 -26.20
C SER A 118 -16.40 3.39 -26.10
N ASN A 119 -17.02 3.39 -24.93
CA ASN A 119 -18.37 2.88 -24.74
C ASN A 119 -19.04 3.38 -23.45
N SER A 120 -19.73 4.49 -23.51
CA SER A 120 -20.33 5.16 -22.34
C SER A 120 -21.63 4.54 -21.81
N GLU A 121 -22.18 3.50 -22.48
CA GLU A 121 -23.54 3.06 -22.18
C GLU A 121 -23.70 2.19 -20.91
N ASN A 122 -22.63 1.56 -20.41
CA ASN A 122 -22.73 0.78 -19.17
C ASN A 122 -21.42 0.73 -18.41
N MET A 123 -21.20 1.71 -17.55
CA MET A 123 -20.03 1.83 -16.68
C MET A 123 -19.70 0.52 -15.92
N MET A 124 -20.73 -0.15 -15.37
CA MET A 124 -20.51 -1.37 -14.58
C MET A 124 -19.97 -2.51 -15.44
N LYS A 125 -20.52 -2.68 -16.65
CA LYS A 125 -20.03 -3.69 -17.59
C LYS A 125 -18.60 -3.39 -18.07
N LEU A 126 -18.31 -2.13 -18.23
CA LEU A 126 -16.99 -1.65 -18.61
C LEU A 126 -15.95 -1.94 -17.53
N LEU A 127 -16.25 -1.61 -16.27
CA LEU A 127 -15.40 -1.91 -15.13
C LEU A 127 -15.18 -3.43 -15.00
N GLN A 128 -16.22 -4.23 -15.20
CA GLN A 128 -16.12 -5.69 -15.21
C GLN A 128 -15.20 -6.19 -16.33
N ASN A 129 -15.31 -5.64 -17.54
CA ASN A 129 -14.46 -6.04 -18.65
C ASN A 129 -12.98 -5.70 -18.40
N VAL A 130 -12.68 -4.53 -17.86
CA VAL A 130 -11.31 -4.14 -17.50
C VAL A 130 -10.76 -5.06 -16.40
N TYR A 131 -11.60 -5.43 -15.44
CA TYR A 131 -11.22 -6.36 -14.38
C TYR A 131 -10.95 -7.78 -14.93
N ILE A 132 -11.81 -8.27 -15.83
CA ILE A 132 -11.64 -9.56 -16.51
C ILE A 132 -10.38 -9.56 -17.39
N ASP A 133 -10.11 -8.47 -18.09
CA ASP A 133 -8.91 -8.31 -18.91
C ASP A 133 -7.66 -8.37 -18.03
N ARG A 134 -7.69 -7.72 -16.87
CA ARG A 134 -6.63 -7.83 -15.87
C ARG A 134 -6.40 -9.29 -15.45
N GLU A 135 -7.46 -10.01 -15.07
CA GLU A 135 -7.36 -11.42 -14.68
C GLU A 135 -6.76 -12.30 -15.76
N ASN A 136 -7.13 -12.07 -17.03
CA ASN A 136 -6.73 -12.93 -18.14
C ASN A 136 -5.30 -12.63 -18.64
N ASN A 137 -4.87 -11.38 -18.61
CA ASN A 137 -3.61 -10.97 -19.24
C ASN A 137 -2.43 -10.92 -18.27
N TYR A 138 -2.68 -10.94 -16.98
CA TYR A 138 -1.59 -10.84 -15.99
C TYR A 138 -1.24 -12.16 -15.31
N GLU A 139 -1.81 -13.29 -15.75
CA GLU A 139 -1.56 -14.67 -15.23
C GLU A 139 -1.63 -14.82 -13.70
N PHE A 140 -2.05 -13.74 -13.00
CA PHE A 140 -2.02 -13.68 -11.55
C PHE A 140 -3.12 -14.49 -10.88
N PHE A 141 -4.19 -14.80 -11.61
CA PHE A 141 -5.41 -15.23 -10.97
C PHE A 141 -5.88 -16.65 -11.33
N GLY A 142 -5.19 -17.41 -12.11
CA GLY A 142 -5.48 -18.82 -12.37
C GLY A 142 -6.90 -19.27 -11.98
N ASN A 143 -7.07 -20.46 -11.47
CA ASN A 143 -8.37 -21.01 -11.03
C ASN A 143 -8.96 -20.39 -9.73
N ARG A 144 -8.52 -19.21 -9.31
CA ARG A 144 -8.91 -18.55 -8.05
C ARG A 144 -10.12 -17.62 -8.14
N LYS A 145 -10.79 -17.52 -9.30
CA LYS A 145 -11.96 -16.64 -9.48
C LYS A 145 -13.00 -16.78 -8.40
N GLU A 146 -13.34 -18.00 -8.03
CA GLU A 146 -14.37 -18.30 -7.04
C GLU A 146 -13.93 -17.91 -5.63
N TYR A 147 -12.67 -18.16 -5.28
CA TYR A 147 -12.12 -17.79 -3.98
C TYR A 147 -12.07 -16.26 -3.82
N ILE A 148 -11.52 -15.53 -4.80
CA ILE A 148 -11.43 -14.07 -4.77
C ILE A 148 -12.82 -13.43 -4.71
N SER A 149 -13.77 -13.91 -5.52
CA SER A 149 -15.15 -13.42 -5.49
C SER A 149 -15.83 -13.61 -4.15
N ASN A 150 -15.52 -14.71 -3.44
CA ASN A 150 -16.07 -15.00 -2.11
C ASN A 150 -15.39 -14.19 -1.02
N GLU A 151 -14.10 -13.93 -1.13
CA GLU A 151 -13.34 -13.13 -0.15
C GLU A 151 -13.60 -11.62 -0.31
N ILE A 152 -13.71 -11.09 -1.54
CA ILE A 152 -14.06 -9.68 -1.80
C ILE A 152 -15.41 -9.31 -1.15
N LYS A 153 -16.36 -10.25 -1.09
CA LYS A 153 -17.63 -10.02 -0.39
C LYS A 153 -17.49 -9.87 1.12
N LYS A 154 -16.38 -10.34 1.70
CA LYS A 154 -16.11 -10.27 3.15
C LYS A 154 -15.31 -9.04 3.53
N VAL A 155 -14.51 -8.50 2.60
CA VAL A 155 -13.60 -7.38 2.85
C VAL A 155 -14.24 -6.09 2.37
N THR A 156 -14.89 -5.37 3.28
CA THR A 156 -15.58 -4.12 2.95
C THR A 156 -14.72 -2.87 3.03
N GLN A 157 -13.52 -2.93 3.61
CA GLN A 157 -12.60 -1.78 3.69
C GLN A 157 -11.15 -2.26 3.91
N SER A 158 -10.20 -1.66 3.20
CA SER A 158 -8.77 -1.74 3.54
C SER A 158 -8.36 -0.42 4.21
N PRO A 159 -8.21 -0.38 5.51
CA PRO A 159 -7.98 0.88 6.24
C PRO A 159 -6.51 1.32 6.27
N SER A 160 -5.59 0.60 5.65
CA SER A 160 -4.15 0.79 5.84
C SER A 160 -3.43 1.49 4.70
N THR A 161 -4.11 1.81 3.60
CA THR A 161 -3.54 2.60 2.50
C THR A 161 -3.73 4.08 2.76
N ILE A 162 -2.65 4.85 2.63
CA ILE A 162 -2.63 6.29 2.83
C ILE A 162 -2.19 6.97 1.54
N GLN A 163 -2.87 8.06 1.19
CA GLN A 163 -2.52 8.96 0.11
C GLN A 163 -2.12 10.31 0.69
N VAL A 164 -0.96 10.81 0.29
CA VAL A 164 -0.49 12.16 0.62
C VAL A 164 -0.21 12.90 -0.66
N ASN A 165 -0.82 14.06 -0.80
CA ASN A 165 -0.59 14.99 -1.91
C ASN A 165 -0.06 16.30 -1.33
N THR A 166 0.97 16.86 -1.94
CA THR A 166 1.55 18.14 -1.52
C THR A 166 2.06 18.93 -2.70
N SER A 167 2.02 20.24 -2.56
CA SER A 167 2.56 21.20 -3.51
C SER A 167 3.27 22.32 -2.75
N ASP A 168 4.30 22.89 -3.34
CA ASP A 168 5.01 24.05 -2.80
C ASP A 168 4.89 25.27 -3.70
N ASP A 169 5.38 26.41 -3.19
CA ASP A 169 5.37 27.70 -3.92
C ASP A 169 6.34 27.72 -5.12
N SER A 170 7.21 26.73 -5.22
CA SER A 170 8.12 26.53 -6.35
C SER A 170 7.52 25.67 -7.46
N ASN A 171 6.23 25.38 -7.37
CA ASN A 171 5.49 24.56 -8.32
C ASN A 171 5.98 23.09 -8.38
N ASN A 172 6.53 22.59 -7.28
CA ASN A 172 6.78 21.15 -7.13
C ASN A 172 5.50 20.47 -6.62
N HIS A 173 5.16 19.34 -7.22
CA HIS A 173 3.96 18.56 -6.90
C HIS A 173 4.34 17.13 -6.59
N TYR A 174 3.82 16.62 -5.48
CA TYR A 174 4.07 15.25 -5.03
C TYR A 174 2.76 14.52 -4.80
N SER A 175 2.68 13.30 -5.27
CA SER A 175 1.58 12.37 -5.02
C SER A 175 2.17 11.05 -4.54
N ILE A 176 1.90 10.70 -3.31
CA ILE A 176 2.53 9.55 -2.64
C ILE A 176 1.45 8.65 -2.08
N THR A 177 1.47 7.39 -2.50
CA THR A 177 0.62 6.34 -1.93
C THR A 177 1.49 5.32 -1.21
N PHE A 178 1.14 4.98 0.03
CA PHE A 178 1.80 3.93 0.79
C PHE A 178 0.79 3.12 1.60
N SER A 179 1.14 1.85 1.87
CA SER A 179 0.23 0.92 2.50
C SER A 179 0.97 -0.10 3.36
N SER A 180 0.34 -0.53 4.43
CA SER A 180 0.74 -1.70 5.21
C SER A 180 -0.07 -2.95 4.86
N GLY A 181 -0.74 -2.96 3.71
CA GLY A 181 -1.72 -3.98 3.37
C GLY A 181 -2.94 -3.88 4.30
N TYR A 182 -3.32 -4.99 4.92
CA TYR A 182 -4.33 -5.01 5.99
C TYR A 182 -3.69 -4.88 7.38
N GLY A 183 -2.34 -4.89 7.45
CA GLY A 183 -1.57 -4.99 8.68
C GLY A 183 -1.48 -6.44 9.19
N SER A 184 -0.34 -6.79 9.77
CA SER A 184 -0.12 -8.14 10.31
C SER A 184 -0.68 -8.32 11.74
N GLY A 185 -0.96 -7.23 12.45
CA GLY A 185 -1.24 -7.25 13.88
C GLY A 185 0.01 -7.47 14.75
N VAL A 186 1.19 -7.67 14.17
CA VAL A 186 2.45 -7.86 14.89
C VAL A 186 3.14 -6.53 15.09
N LEU A 187 3.50 -6.23 16.34
CA LEU A 187 4.25 -5.04 16.74
C LEU A 187 5.69 -5.43 17.08
N CYS A 188 6.65 -4.66 16.60
CA CYS A 188 8.03 -4.69 17.08
C CYS A 188 8.12 -3.93 18.42
N PRO A 189 8.34 -4.61 19.57
CA PRO A 189 8.21 -3.96 20.88
C PRO A 189 9.26 -2.89 21.13
N ASN A 190 10.44 -3.03 20.54
CA ASN A 190 11.55 -2.10 20.76
C ASN A 190 11.43 -0.81 19.92
N THR A 191 10.70 -0.88 18.79
CA THR A 191 10.55 0.26 17.88
C THR A 191 9.14 0.85 17.86
N GLY A 192 8.15 0.13 18.40
CA GLY A 192 6.74 0.52 18.30
C GLY A 192 6.15 0.47 16.89
N MET A 193 6.87 -0.12 15.93
CA MET A 193 6.43 -0.25 14.54
C MET A 193 5.56 -1.48 14.36
N TYR A 194 4.41 -1.33 13.68
CA TYR A 194 3.59 -2.43 13.21
C TYR A 194 4.09 -2.96 11.87
N PHE A 195 4.07 -4.27 11.70
CA PHE A 195 4.44 -4.90 10.44
C PHE A 195 3.26 -4.94 9.47
N ASN A 196 3.59 -4.85 8.19
CA ASN A 196 2.64 -5.04 7.11
C ASN A 196 2.32 -6.54 6.93
N ASN A 197 1.28 -6.83 6.12
CA ASN A 197 0.96 -8.18 5.68
C ASN A 197 0.96 -8.32 4.15
N SER A 198 1.69 -7.48 3.44
CA SER A 198 1.63 -7.38 1.97
C SER A 198 1.91 -8.72 1.27
N LEU A 199 2.77 -9.58 1.83
CA LEU A 199 2.97 -10.95 1.32
C LEU A 199 1.73 -11.84 1.46
N GLY A 200 0.85 -11.55 2.41
CA GLY A 200 -0.41 -12.27 2.64
C GLY A 200 -1.60 -11.71 1.86
N GLU A 201 -1.42 -10.61 1.13
CA GLU A 201 -2.46 -10.06 0.26
C GLU A 201 -2.55 -10.89 -1.02
N ILE A 202 -3.65 -11.59 -1.21
CA ILE A 202 -3.86 -12.53 -2.33
C ILE A 202 -3.84 -11.79 -3.67
N GLU A 203 -4.40 -10.60 -3.72
CA GLU A 203 -4.44 -9.74 -4.90
C GLU A 203 -3.06 -9.25 -5.36
N LEU A 204 -2.08 -9.21 -4.45
CA LEU A 204 -0.69 -8.85 -4.74
C LEU A 204 0.21 -10.08 -4.87
N ASN A 205 -0.18 -11.18 -4.25
CA ASN A 205 0.59 -12.43 -4.22
C ASN A 205 -0.32 -13.65 -4.46
N PRO A 206 -0.82 -13.81 -5.67
CA PRO A 206 -1.81 -14.82 -6.02
C PRO A 206 -1.32 -16.27 -5.89
N GLN A 207 -0.01 -16.48 -5.88
CA GLN A 207 0.59 -17.81 -5.65
C GLN A 207 0.79 -18.12 -4.17
N GLY A 208 0.39 -17.19 -3.28
CA GLY A 208 0.62 -17.28 -1.84
C GLY A 208 2.02 -16.79 -1.45
N PHE A 209 2.23 -16.57 -0.15
CA PHE A 209 3.46 -15.96 0.37
C PHE A 209 4.74 -16.80 0.20
N LEU A 210 4.62 -18.07 -0.14
CA LEU A 210 5.73 -18.96 -0.53
C LEU A 210 5.83 -19.14 -2.05
N GLY A 211 5.07 -18.36 -2.83
CA GLY A 211 4.95 -18.50 -4.26
C GLY A 211 6.23 -18.16 -5.02
N ASP A 212 6.21 -17.22 -5.93
CA ASP A 212 7.37 -16.93 -6.76
C ASP A 212 8.48 -16.21 -5.97
N THR A 213 9.45 -17.00 -5.49
CA THR A 213 10.66 -16.49 -4.82
C THR A 213 11.62 -15.73 -5.75
N LYS A 214 11.32 -15.66 -7.04
CA LYS A 214 12.12 -14.94 -8.04
C LYS A 214 11.66 -13.50 -8.23
N ALA A 215 10.50 -13.13 -7.71
CA ALA A 215 10.02 -11.76 -7.78
C ALA A 215 10.80 -10.89 -6.79
N ASP A 216 11.61 -9.99 -7.28
CA ASP A 216 12.34 -9.03 -6.46
C ASP A 216 11.41 -8.07 -5.72
N ARG A 217 10.21 -7.82 -6.26
CA ARG A 217 9.22 -6.89 -5.72
C ARG A 217 7.79 -7.34 -5.95
N LEU A 218 6.94 -7.05 -4.98
CA LEU A 218 5.50 -7.27 -5.12
C LEU A 218 4.89 -6.27 -6.11
N ILE A 219 3.87 -6.74 -6.82
CA ILE A 219 3.00 -5.88 -7.62
C ILE A 219 2.16 -5.01 -6.67
N SER A 220 1.80 -3.84 -7.13
CA SER A 220 0.96 -2.91 -6.37
C SER A 220 -0.16 -2.35 -7.24
N ASN A 221 -1.31 -2.12 -6.62
CA ASN A 221 -2.45 -1.39 -7.21
C ASN A 221 -2.36 0.12 -6.96
N MET A 222 -1.38 0.58 -6.20
CA MET A 222 -1.21 2.00 -5.91
C MET A 222 -1.02 2.80 -7.19
N SER A 223 -1.74 3.91 -7.31
CA SER A 223 -1.85 4.68 -8.54
C SER A 223 -1.75 6.19 -8.26
N PRO A 224 -0.65 6.66 -7.65
CA PRO A 224 -0.47 8.09 -7.52
C PRO A 224 -0.30 8.72 -8.90
N LEU A 225 -1.06 9.79 -9.17
CA LEU A 225 -1.06 10.50 -10.45
C LEU A 225 -0.90 12.00 -10.25
N ILE A 226 -0.29 12.62 -11.25
CA ILE A 226 -0.27 14.07 -11.43
C ILE A 226 -0.99 14.37 -12.74
N ILE A 227 -1.99 15.24 -12.67
CA ILE A 227 -2.85 15.63 -13.79
C ILE A 227 -2.63 17.10 -14.07
N GLU A 228 -2.13 17.42 -15.25
CA GLU A 228 -1.98 18.79 -15.73
C GLU A 228 -3.18 19.15 -16.61
N THR A 229 -3.80 20.29 -16.31
CA THR A 229 -4.92 20.88 -17.04
C THR A 229 -4.55 22.30 -17.50
N ARG A 230 -5.45 22.96 -18.23
CA ARG A 230 -5.28 24.38 -18.59
C ARG A 230 -5.32 25.29 -17.37
N ASP A 231 -6.04 24.88 -16.32
CA ASP A 231 -6.32 25.70 -15.14
C ASP A 231 -5.34 25.42 -13.98
N GLY A 232 -4.48 24.38 -14.11
CA GLY A 232 -3.51 24.05 -13.07
C GLY A 232 -3.13 22.59 -13.00
N ILE A 233 -2.53 22.20 -11.88
CA ILE A 233 -2.06 20.84 -11.60
C ILE A 233 -2.86 20.24 -10.45
N THR A 234 -3.33 19.02 -10.62
CA THR A 234 -4.01 18.23 -9.60
C THR A 234 -3.19 16.98 -9.32
N THR A 235 -2.98 16.68 -8.04
CA THR A 235 -2.40 15.42 -7.59
C THR A 235 -3.49 14.55 -7.00
N ILE A 236 -3.52 13.28 -7.38
CA ILE A 236 -4.58 12.35 -6.98
C ILE A 236 -4.02 10.98 -6.65
N GLY A 237 -4.67 10.32 -5.72
CA GLY A 237 -4.51 8.91 -5.38
C GLY A 237 -5.67 8.48 -4.49
N SER A 238 -5.78 7.19 -4.23
CA SER A 238 -6.88 6.65 -3.44
C SER A 238 -6.43 5.45 -2.61
N PRO A 239 -6.97 5.23 -1.42
CA PRO A 239 -6.97 3.93 -0.77
C PRO A 239 -8.02 3.02 -1.43
N GLY A 240 -7.96 1.69 -1.18
CA GLY A 240 -9.06 0.80 -1.58
C GLY A 240 -8.65 -0.51 -2.24
N ALA A 241 -7.42 -0.97 -2.04
CA ALA A 241 -6.91 -2.23 -2.57
C ALA A 241 -7.07 -2.32 -4.11
N ASP A 242 -7.81 -3.30 -4.61
CA ASP A 242 -8.08 -3.51 -6.04
C ASP A 242 -9.01 -2.44 -6.67
N ARG A 243 -9.71 -1.65 -5.83
CA ARG A 243 -10.59 -0.56 -6.28
C ARG A 243 -9.88 0.77 -6.49
N ILE A 244 -8.60 0.88 -6.13
CA ILE A 244 -7.83 2.13 -6.23
C ILE A 244 -7.92 2.71 -7.64
N SER A 245 -7.62 1.90 -8.65
CA SER A 245 -7.55 2.37 -10.04
C SER A 245 -8.91 2.78 -10.60
N SER A 246 -9.98 2.05 -10.26
CA SER A 246 -11.34 2.40 -10.70
C SER A 246 -11.87 3.65 -9.99
N ALA A 247 -11.53 3.84 -8.72
CA ALA A 247 -11.91 5.04 -7.98
C ALA A 247 -11.21 6.31 -8.51
N ILE A 248 -9.96 6.18 -8.95
CA ILE A 248 -9.22 7.30 -9.55
C ILE A 248 -9.72 7.64 -10.95
N ALA A 249 -10.17 6.64 -11.71
CA ALA A 249 -10.66 6.84 -13.07
C ALA A 249 -12.06 7.47 -13.16
N GLN A 250 -12.86 7.42 -12.10
CA GLN A 250 -14.19 8.03 -11.98
C GLN A 250 -14.12 9.53 -11.68
#